data_c16fc357832660662d0e3b2ed4efe2b7
#
_entry.id   c16fc357832660662d0e3b2ed4efe2b7
#
_cell.length_a   1.000
_cell.length_b   1.000
_cell.length_c   1.000
_cell.angle_alpha   90.00
_cell.angle_beta   90.00
_cell.angle_gamma   90.00
#
_symmetry.space_group_name_H-M   'P 1'
#
loop_
_entity.id
_entity.type
_entity.pdbx_description
1 polymer ?
#
loop_
_entity_poly.entity_id
_entity_poly.type
_entity_poly.pdbx_seq_one_letter_code
_entity_poly.pdbx_strand_id
1 'polypeptide(L)'
;LRPYLTQMGEYENLYYAAPNLYCIVKTIYYTEAGQVNEGHLRMLGKAFTLFGLGATGIAMIFFHRKKFPVNEKNLISTAYFFALFVPFVLPYMHERYFLLSDIFAVLFVFSYPKKSYIGVATMYASLRAIAQNPFHSDFDNKLYMGLVVLAAIVCLAGVLKKEIFLRETPQTPRSLPLSGSENE
;
A
#
# COMPACT_ATOMS: atom_id res chain seq x y z
N LEU A 1 -6.07 10.18 -23.52
CA LEU A 1 -6.85 9.04 -22.99
C LEU A 1 -6.83 7.80 -23.90
N ARG A 2 -6.79 7.95 -25.27
CA ARG A 2 -6.73 6.80 -26.19
C ARG A 2 -5.58 5.82 -25.93
N PRO A 3 -4.30 6.23 -25.70
CA PRO A 3 -3.20 5.29 -25.49
C PRO A 3 -3.42 4.37 -24.28
N TYR A 4 -3.99 4.88 -23.19
CA TYR A 4 -4.26 4.09 -21.99
C TYR A 4 -5.40 3.08 -22.17
N LEU A 5 -6.45 3.46 -22.91
CA LEU A 5 -7.58 2.56 -23.19
C LEU A 5 -7.17 1.43 -24.15
N THR A 6 -6.25 1.70 -25.08
CA THR A 6 -5.72 0.68 -26.01
C THR A 6 -4.81 -0.31 -25.25
N GLN A 7 -3.96 0.19 -24.35
CA GLN A 7 -3.10 -0.66 -23.53
C GLN A 7 -3.88 -1.61 -22.60
N MET A 8 -5.05 -1.21 -22.09
CA MET A 8 -5.90 -2.10 -21.28
C MET A 8 -6.41 -3.33 -22.04
N GLY A 9 -6.38 -3.33 -23.38
CA GLY A 9 -6.76 -4.46 -24.22
C GLY A 9 -5.60 -5.38 -24.64
N GLU A 10 -4.37 -4.92 -24.52
CA GLU A 10 -3.16 -5.66 -24.93
C GLU A 10 -2.56 -6.54 -23.84
N TYR A 11 -2.95 -6.31 -22.57
CA TYR A 11 -2.40 -7.07 -21.45
C TYR A 11 -3.25 -8.31 -21.17
N GLU A 12 -2.71 -9.48 -21.50
CA GLU A 12 -3.36 -10.78 -21.27
C GLU A 12 -3.33 -11.24 -19.81
N ASN A 13 -2.39 -10.74 -19.02
CA ASN A 13 -2.20 -11.13 -17.62
C ASN A 13 -2.68 -10.07 -16.64
N LEU A 14 -3.38 -10.49 -15.57
CA LEU A 14 -3.86 -9.61 -14.49
C LEU A 14 -2.75 -8.90 -13.70
N TYR A 15 -1.51 -9.39 -13.76
CA TYR A 15 -0.34 -8.78 -13.13
C TYR A 15 0.95 -9.15 -13.87
N TYR A 16 1.95 -8.28 -13.81
CA TYR A 16 3.27 -8.44 -14.43
C TYR A 16 4.35 -8.36 -13.35
N ALA A 17 4.66 -9.50 -12.74
CA ALA A 17 5.65 -9.65 -11.65
C ALA A 17 5.42 -8.73 -10.43
N ALA A 18 4.37 -7.89 -10.41
CA ALA A 18 4.06 -7.01 -9.29
C ALA A 18 3.59 -7.81 -8.07
N PRO A 19 4.08 -7.52 -6.85
CA PRO A 19 3.63 -8.15 -5.61
C PRO A 19 2.30 -7.54 -5.15
N ASN A 20 1.24 -7.70 -5.94
CA ASN A 20 -0.06 -7.09 -5.75
C ASN A 20 -1.14 -8.11 -5.36
N LEU A 21 -2.37 -7.62 -5.15
CA LEU A 21 -3.52 -8.46 -4.81
C LEU A 21 -3.76 -9.58 -5.82
N TYR A 22 -3.49 -9.31 -7.11
CA TYR A 22 -3.80 -10.27 -8.19
C TYR A 22 -2.79 -11.41 -8.30
N CYS A 23 -1.58 -11.24 -7.80
CA CYS A 23 -0.65 -12.36 -7.66
C CYS A 23 -1.16 -13.36 -6.60
N ILE A 24 -1.79 -12.85 -5.52
CA ILE A 24 -2.43 -13.68 -4.49
C ILE A 24 -3.65 -14.40 -5.07
N VAL A 25 -4.56 -13.66 -5.71
CA VAL A 25 -5.79 -14.20 -6.31
C VAL A 25 -5.44 -15.24 -7.37
N LYS A 26 -4.50 -14.95 -8.27
CA LYS A 26 -4.09 -15.88 -9.31
C LYS A 26 -3.52 -17.18 -8.74
N THR A 27 -2.66 -17.10 -7.73
CA THR A 27 -2.07 -18.28 -7.10
C THR A 27 -3.13 -19.18 -6.47
N ILE A 28 -4.09 -18.60 -5.73
CA ILE A 28 -5.19 -19.33 -5.10
C ILE A 28 -6.07 -19.98 -6.19
N TYR A 29 -6.43 -19.21 -7.22
CA TYR A 29 -7.32 -19.68 -8.28
C TYR A 29 -6.70 -20.79 -9.14
N TYR A 30 -5.38 -20.72 -9.43
CA TYR A 30 -4.69 -21.78 -10.17
C TYR A 30 -4.56 -23.07 -9.37
N THR A 31 -4.43 -22.98 -8.06
CA THR A 31 -4.35 -24.16 -7.19
C THR A 31 -5.68 -24.94 -7.15
N GLU A 32 -6.80 -24.23 -7.27
CA GLU A 32 -8.14 -24.81 -7.16
C GLU A 32 -8.73 -25.28 -8.51
N ALA A 33 -8.48 -24.55 -9.61
CA ALA A 33 -9.23 -24.69 -10.86
C ALA A 33 -8.48 -25.37 -12.02
N GLY A 34 -7.23 -25.76 -11.87
CA GLY A 34 -6.42 -26.52 -12.85
C GLY A 34 -6.10 -25.81 -14.15
N GLN A 35 -7.05 -25.20 -14.83
CA GLN A 35 -6.86 -24.34 -16.01
C GLN A 35 -7.80 -23.15 -15.95
N VAL A 36 -7.24 -21.93 -16.02
CA VAL A 36 -8.02 -20.70 -15.95
C VAL A 36 -8.45 -20.29 -17.36
N ASN A 37 -9.75 -20.10 -17.56
CA ASN A 37 -10.28 -19.55 -18.80
C ASN A 37 -9.90 -18.05 -18.89
N GLU A 38 -9.08 -17.72 -19.90
CA GLU A 38 -8.59 -16.34 -20.11
C GLU A 38 -9.73 -15.30 -20.29
N GLY A 39 -10.86 -15.71 -20.86
CA GLY A 39 -12.03 -14.84 -20.98
C GLY A 39 -12.60 -14.41 -19.64
N HIS A 40 -12.65 -15.32 -18.66
CA HIS A 40 -13.06 -15.03 -17.30
C HIS A 40 -12.07 -14.08 -16.60
N LEU A 41 -10.76 -14.27 -16.79
CA LEU A 41 -9.74 -13.38 -16.24
C LEU A 41 -9.85 -11.95 -16.77
N ARG A 42 -10.14 -11.77 -18.06
CA ARG A 42 -10.35 -10.44 -18.65
C ARG A 42 -11.60 -9.74 -18.10
N MET A 43 -12.70 -10.48 -17.91
CA MET A 43 -13.93 -9.94 -17.31
C MET A 43 -13.70 -9.54 -15.84
N LEU A 44 -13.05 -10.40 -15.08
CA LEU A 44 -12.65 -10.15 -13.70
C LEU A 44 -11.69 -8.96 -13.60
N GLY A 45 -10.76 -8.80 -14.56
CA GLY A 45 -9.83 -7.67 -14.61
C GLY A 45 -10.54 -6.32 -14.68
N LYS A 46 -11.62 -6.21 -15.48
CA LYS A 46 -12.44 -4.99 -15.53
C LYS A 46 -13.17 -4.72 -14.20
N ALA A 47 -13.77 -5.74 -13.61
CA ALA A 47 -14.44 -5.63 -12.30
C ALA A 47 -13.43 -5.23 -11.20
N PHE A 48 -12.25 -5.81 -11.22
CA PHE A 48 -11.17 -5.48 -10.29
C PHE A 48 -10.61 -4.08 -10.48
N THR A 49 -10.56 -3.57 -11.71
CA THR A 49 -10.19 -2.17 -11.96
C THR A 49 -11.17 -1.21 -11.30
N LEU A 50 -12.48 -1.46 -11.46
CA LEU A 50 -13.51 -0.66 -10.79
C LEU A 50 -13.43 -0.77 -9.27
N PHE A 51 -13.18 -1.98 -8.75
CA PHE A 51 -12.95 -2.20 -7.32
C PHE A 51 -11.74 -1.41 -6.80
N GLY A 52 -10.59 -1.50 -7.47
CA GLY A 52 -9.37 -0.81 -7.08
C GLY A 52 -9.51 0.72 -7.11
N LEU A 53 -10.16 1.26 -8.15
CA LEU A 53 -10.47 2.70 -8.24
C LEU A 53 -11.44 3.12 -7.13
N GLY A 54 -12.49 2.33 -6.88
CA GLY A 54 -13.45 2.57 -5.80
C GLY A 54 -12.77 2.55 -4.43
N ALA A 55 -11.95 1.55 -4.13
CA ALA A 55 -11.21 1.44 -2.88
C ALA A 55 -10.26 2.62 -2.67
N THR A 56 -9.54 3.03 -3.72
CA THR A 56 -8.67 4.22 -3.68
C THR A 56 -9.47 5.49 -3.41
N GLY A 57 -10.60 5.68 -4.11
CA GLY A 57 -11.48 6.83 -3.91
C GLY A 57 -12.05 6.89 -2.49
N ILE A 58 -12.50 5.75 -1.95
CA ILE A 58 -13.00 5.65 -0.57
C ILE A 58 -11.88 6.00 0.43
N ALA A 59 -10.67 5.48 0.24
CA ALA A 59 -9.53 5.80 1.08
C ALA A 59 -9.23 7.32 1.05
N MET A 60 -9.19 7.93 -0.12
CA MET A 60 -8.97 9.38 -0.26
C MET A 60 -10.06 10.21 0.44
N ILE A 61 -11.34 9.85 0.27
CA ILE A 61 -12.47 10.52 0.93
C ILE A 61 -12.36 10.37 2.44
N PHE A 62 -12.00 9.20 2.93
CA PHE A 62 -11.81 8.95 4.37
C PHE A 62 -10.73 9.86 4.95
N PHE A 63 -9.56 9.95 4.33
CA PHE A 63 -8.47 10.81 4.78
C PHE A 63 -8.86 12.30 4.72
N HIS A 64 -9.56 12.71 3.67
CA HIS A 64 -10.05 14.09 3.53
C HIS A 64 -11.04 14.46 4.64
N ARG A 65 -12.04 13.60 4.89
CA ARG A 65 -13.08 13.85 5.93
C ARG A 65 -12.52 13.89 7.35
N LYS A 66 -11.52 13.08 7.65
CA LYS A 66 -10.89 13.03 8.97
C LYS A 66 -9.98 14.22 9.25
N LYS A 67 -9.83 15.19 8.33
CA LYS A 67 -8.97 16.37 8.47
C LYS A 67 -7.59 15.98 9.03
N PHE A 68 -6.97 15.01 8.35
CA PHE A 68 -5.73 14.41 8.80
C PHE A 68 -4.67 15.49 9.08
N PRO A 69 -3.98 15.47 10.23
CA PRO A 69 -3.03 16.52 10.58
C PRO A 69 -1.85 16.49 9.62
N VAL A 70 -1.64 17.62 8.93
CA VAL A 70 -0.53 17.78 7.99
C VAL A 70 0.72 18.16 8.79
N ASN A 71 1.48 17.13 9.17
CA ASN A 71 2.86 17.29 9.62
C ASN A 71 3.76 16.39 8.75
N GLU A 72 5.07 16.61 8.78
CA GLU A 72 6.02 15.89 7.92
C GLU A 72 5.87 14.36 8.03
N LYS A 73 5.78 13.83 9.25
CA LYS A 73 5.66 12.39 9.50
C LYS A 73 4.37 11.82 8.92
N ASN A 74 3.26 12.53 9.10
CA ASN A 74 1.96 12.10 8.60
C ASN A 74 1.88 12.22 7.08
N LEU A 75 2.50 13.25 6.50
CA LEU A 75 2.59 13.41 5.06
C LEU A 75 3.36 12.24 4.44
N ILE A 76 4.53 11.90 4.99
CA ILE A 76 5.35 10.78 4.53
C ILE A 76 4.58 9.46 4.65
N SER A 77 3.97 9.19 5.81
CA SER A 77 3.25 7.93 6.03
C SER A 77 2.00 7.81 5.15
N THR A 78 1.29 8.92 4.88
CA THR A 78 0.12 8.94 3.99
C THR A 78 0.56 8.74 2.53
N ALA A 79 1.58 9.46 2.09
CA ALA A 79 2.15 9.31 0.75
C ALA A 79 2.65 7.87 0.52
N TYR A 80 3.33 7.30 1.52
CA TYR A 80 3.79 5.93 1.49
C TYR A 80 2.62 4.93 1.40
N PHE A 81 1.58 5.15 2.20
CA PHE A 81 0.38 4.31 2.15
C PHE A 81 -0.23 4.30 0.74
N PHE A 82 -0.47 5.46 0.12
CA PHE A 82 -1.06 5.51 -1.21
C PHE A 82 -0.12 5.00 -2.30
N ALA A 83 1.18 5.28 -2.21
CA ALA A 83 2.17 4.77 -3.15
C ALA A 83 2.25 3.24 -3.14
N LEU A 84 1.95 2.60 -2.01
CA LEU A 84 1.91 1.15 -1.86
C LEU A 84 0.52 0.58 -2.17
N PHE A 85 -0.54 1.21 -1.67
CA PHE A 85 -1.93 0.74 -1.77
C PHE A 85 -2.46 0.76 -3.20
N VAL A 86 -2.22 1.85 -3.94
CA VAL A 86 -2.75 2.01 -5.30
C VAL A 86 -2.26 0.90 -6.24
N PRO A 87 -0.94 0.66 -6.41
CA PRO A 87 -0.48 -0.42 -7.27
C PRO A 87 -0.80 -1.81 -6.72
N PHE A 88 -1.06 -1.95 -5.41
CA PHE A 88 -1.48 -3.21 -4.81
C PHE A 88 -2.91 -3.59 -5.21
N VAL A 89 -3.85 -2.64 -5.23
CA VAL A 89 -5.28 -2.91 -5.52
C VAL A 89 -5.65 -2.80 -7.00
N LEU A 90 -4.81 -2.18 -7.83
CA LEU A 90 -5.06 -2.08 -9.26
C LEU A 90 -4.53 -3.29 -10.02
N PRO A 91 -5.29 -3.85 -10.98
CA PRO A 91 -4.81 -4.90 -11.88
C PRO A 91 -3.84 -4.34 -12.93
N TYR A 92 -3.18 -5.22 -13.65
CA TYR A 92 -2.25 -4.89 -14.75
C TYR A 92 -1.02 -4.09 -14.32
N MET A 93 -0.66 -4.13 -13.02
CA MET A 93 0.50 -3.43 -12.49
C MET A 93 1.79 -4.20 -12.75
N HIS A 94 2.84 -3.46 -13.13
CA HIS A 94 4.21 -3.94 -13.22
C HIS A 94 4.96 -3.69 -11.91
N GLU A 95 6.03 -4.43 -11.67
CA GLU A 95 6.94 -4.29 -10.52
C GLU A 95 7.46 -2.85 -10.36
N ARG A 96 7.73 -2.15 -11.47
CA ARG A 96 8.25 -0.77 -11.47
C ARG A 96 7.33 0.27 -10.83
N TYR A 97 6.03 -0.02 -10.72
CA TYR A 97 5.10 0.91 -10.06
C TYR A 97 5.30 0.95 -8.54
N PHE A 98 6.02 -0.02 -7.97
CA PHE A 98 6.39 -0.02 -6.56
C PHE A 98 7.64 0.84 -6.27
N LEU A 99 8.38 1.30 -7.28
CA LEU A 99 9.55 2.17 -7.08
C LEU A 99 9.23 3.44 -6.28
N LEU A 100 8.06 4.03 -6.52
CA LEU A 100 7.62 5.20 -5.74
C LEU A 100 7.42 4.84 -4.27
N SER A 101 6.85 3.66 -3.99
CA SER A 101 6.70 3.19 -2.61
C SER A 101 8.04 2.92 -1.94
N ASP A 102 9.06 2.50 -2.67
CA ASP A 102 10.41 2.27 -2.13
C ASP A 102 11.07 3.57 -1.68
N ILE A 103 10.89 4.65 -2.46
CA ILE A 103 11.37 5.99 -2.06
C ILE A 103 10.70 6.43 -0.75
N PHE A 104 9.37 6.31 -0.66
CA PHE A 104 8.65 6.66 0.56
C PHE A 104 8.94 5.69 1.72
N ALA A 105 9.27 4.42 1.45
CA ALA A 105 9.71 3.47 2.46
C ALA A 105 10.99 3.92 3.16
N VAL A 106 11.97 4.42 2.39
CA VAL A 106 13.21 4.98 2.95
C VAL A 106 12.89 6.17 3.87
N LEU A 107 12.09 7.13 3.39
CA LEU A 107 11.69 8.29 4.21
C LEU A 107 10.93 7.87 5.47
N PHE A 108 10.07 6.85 5.36
CA PHE A 108 9.31 6.30 6.47
C PHE A 108 10.22 5.65 7.53
N VAL A 109 11.24 4.89 7.12
CA VAL A 109 12.21 4.26 8.03
C VAL A 109 12.90 5.31 8.91
N PHE A 110 13.32 6.44 8.33
CA PHE A 110 13.92 7.55 9.09
C PHE A 110 12.91 8.26 10.00
N SER A 111 11.66 8.42 9.54
CA SER A 111 10.62 9.12 10.30
C SER A 111 10.06 8.28 11.46
N TYR A 112 10.04 6.94 11.30
CA TYR A 112 9.51 5.98 12.27
C TYR A 112 10.49 4.84 12.56
N PRO A 113 11.63 5.08 13.23
CA PRO A 113 12.68 4.05 13.45
C PRO A 113 12.15 2.79 14.14
N LYS A 114 11.22 2.94 15.09
CA LYS A 114 10.58 1.79 15.80
C LYS A 114 9.70 0.92 14.90
N LYS A 115 9.34 1.39 13.71
CA LYS A 115 8.50 0.69 12.73
C LYS A 115 9.21 0.50 11.38
N SER A 116 10.53 0.62 11.37
CA SER A 116 11.38 0.49 10.18
C SER A 116 11.18 -0.85 9.45
N TYR A 117 10.80 -1.90 10.19
CA TYR A 117 10.51 -3.22 9.62
C TYR A 117 9.46 -3.19 8.50
N ILE A 118 8.49 -2.24 8.55
CA ILE A 118 7.48 -2.09 7.49
C ILE A 118 8.15 -1.66 6.18
N GLY A 119 9.00 -0.62 6.23
CA GLY A 119 9.71 -0.13 5.06
C GLY A 119 10.68 -1.16 4.50
N VAL A 120 11.46 -1.82 5.38
CA VAL A 120 12.41 -2.86 4.96
C VAL A 120 11.70 -4.03 4.30
N ALA A 121 10.57 -4.48 4.86
CA ALA A 121 9.79 -5.60 4.30
C ALA A 121 9.24 -5.28 2.90
N THR A 122 8.70 -4.08 2.67
CA THR A 122 8.19 -3.68 1.35
C THR A 122 9.30 -3.50 0.33
N MET A 123 10.42 -2.87 0.70
CA MET A 123 11.60 -2.76 -0.17
C MET A 123 12.14 -4.13 -0.56
N TYR A 124 12.19 -5.07 0.39
CA TYR A 124 12.58 -6.45 0.10
C TYR A 124 11.62 -7.11 -0.92
N ALA A 125 10.28 -6.96 -0.73
CA ALA A 125 9.29 -7.52 -1.63
C ALA A 125 9.40 -6.90 -3.05
N SER A 126 9.58 -5.59 -3.14
CA SER A 126 9.78 -4.85 -4.40
C SER A 126 11.08 -5.29 -5.10
N LEU A 127 12.19 -5.33 -4.38
CA LEU A 127 13.47 -5.76 -4.92
C LEU A 127 13.41 -7.20 -5.46
N ARG A 128 12.77 -8.10 -4.74
CA ARG A 128 12.57 -9.49 -5.18
C ARG A 128 11.71 -9.56 -6.45
N ALA A 129 10.66 -8.75 -6.54
CA ALA A 129 9.82 -8.67 -7.72
C ALA A 129 10.59 -8.18 -8.96
N ILE A 130 11.42 -7.15 -8.80
CA ILE A 130 12.28 -6.62 -9.87
C ILE A 130 13.35 -7.64 -10.28
N ALA A 131 13.96 -8.33 -9.33
CA ALA A 131 15.03 -9.29 -9.59
C ALA A 131 14.56 -10.57 -10.33
N GLN A 132 13.26 -10.89 -10.30
CA GLN A 132 12.72 -12.05 -11.03
C GLN A 132 12.87 -11.93 -12.55
N ASN A 133 12.73 -10.74 -13.11
CA ASN A 133 12.77 -10.54 -14.57
C ASN A 133 14.15 -10.82 -15.20
N PRO A 134 15.28 -10.26 -14.71
CA PRO A 134 16.58 -10.48 -15.33
C PRO A 134 17.21 -11.84 -14.99
N PHE A 135 16.86 -12.46 -13.86
CA PHE A 135 17.55 -13.67 -13.38
C PHE A 135 16.81 -14.97 -13.62
N HIS A 136 15.64 -14.96 -14.31
CA HIS A 136 14.83 -16.15 -14.62
C HIS A 136 14.72 -17.11 -13.41
N SER A 137 14.67 -16.56 -12.21
CA SER A 137 14.62 -17.38 -11.00
C SER A 137 13.20 -17.91 -10.85
N ASP A 138 13.04 -19.24 -10.97
CA ASP A 138 11.79 -20.00 -10.77
C ASP A 138 11.27 -19.92 -9.31
N PHE A 139 11.57 -18.82 -8.62
CA PHE A 139 11.09 -18.63 -7.27
C PHE A 139 9.59 -18.30 -7.28
N ASP A 140 8.80 -19.34 -7.14
CA ASP A 140 7.33 -19.33 -7.02
C ASP A 140 6.82 -18.64 -5.73
N ASN A 141 7.57 -17.65 -5.23
CA ASN A 141 7.25 -16.91 -4.00
C ASN A 141 6.42 -15.64 -4.25
N LYS A 142 5.74 -15.52 -5.39
CA LYS A 142 4.90 -14.36 -5.71
C LYS A 142 3.78 -14.16 -4.68
N LEU A 143 3.16 -15.26 -4.24
CA LEU A 143 2.16 -15.24 -3.17
C LEU A 143 2.74 -14.63 -1.89
N TYR A 144 3.91 -15.09 -1.47
CA TYR A 144 4.56 -14.60 -0.25
C TYR A 144 4.86 -13.10 -0.34
N MET A 145 5.37 -12.60 -1.49
CA MET A 145 5.64 -11.17 -1.67
C MET A 145 4.35 -10.35 -1.63
N GLY A 146 3.27 -10.83 -2.26
CA GLY A 146 1.96 -10.18 -2.16
C GLY A 146 1.43 -10.13 -0.73
N LEU A 147 1.59 -11.20 0.05
CA LEU A 147 1.21 -11.23 1.46
C LEU A 147 2.03 -10.28 2.33
N VAL A 148 3.35 -10.16 2.07
CA VAL A 148 4.23 -9.19 2.75
C VAL A 148 3.75 -7.75 2.49
N VAL A 149 3.43 -7.42 1.24
CA VAL A 149 2.91 -6.09 0.89
C VAL A 149 1.56 -5.84 1.54
N LEU A 150 0.65 -6.82 1.54
CA LEU A 150 -0.64 -6.72 2.22
C LEU A 150 -0.47 -6.47 3.72
N ALA A 151 0.39 -7.22 4.39
CA ALA A 151 0.69 -7.03 5.81
C ALA A 151 1.26 -5.63 6.09
N ALA A 152 2.14 -5.13 5.22
CA ALA A 152 2.68 -3.78 5.33
C ALA A 152 1.59 -2.71 5.19
N ILE A 153 0.66 -2.85 4.24
CA ILE A 153 -0.49 -1.95 4.07
C ILE A 153 -1.35 -1.92 5.33
N VAL A 154 -1.66 -3.08 5.91
CA VAL A 154 -2.45 -3.19 7.16
C VAL A 154 -1.71 -2.51 8.32
N CYS A 155 -0.40 -2.74 8.46
CA CYS A 155 0.42 -2.10 9.48
C CYS A 155 0.46 -0.57 9.30
N LEU A 156 0.63 -0.07 8.07
CA LEU A 156 0.58 1.38 7.76
C LEU A 156 -0.78 1.99 8.08
N ALA A 157 -1.87 1.32 7.71
CA ALA A 157 -3.22 1.76 8.07
C ALA A 157 -3.39 1.85 9.60
N GLY A 158 -2.82 0.90 10.35
CA GLY A 158 -2.78 0.93 11.81
C GLY A 158 -1.98 2.12 12.37
N VAL A 159 -0.85 2.46 11.74
CA VAL A 159 -0.06 3.65 12.09
C VAL A 159 -0.89 4.91 11.90
N LEU A 160 -1.48 5.06 10.71
CA LEU A 160 -2.31 6.22 10.35
C LEU A 160 -3.54 6.35 11.25
N LYS A 161 -4.23 5.23 11.54
CA LYS A 161 -5.37 5.21 12.47
C LYS A 161 -4.96 5.70 13.87
N LYS A 162 -3.81 5.27 14.37
CA LYS A 162 -3.31 5.70 15.68
C LYS A 162 -3.04 7.20 15.72
N GLU A 163 -2.45 7.76 14.68
CA GLU A 163 -2.20 9.22 14.58
C GLU A 163 -3.50 10.03 14.54
N ILE A 164 -4.55 9.51 13.88
CA ILE A 164 -5.89 10.12 13.88
C ILE A 164 -6.49 10.08 15.28
N PHE A 165 -6.44 8.92 15.96
CA PHE A 165 -7.07 8.71 17.28
C PHE A 165 -6.38 9.54 18.39
N LEU A 166 -5.05 9.64 18.39
CA LEU A 166 -4.31 10.44 19.37
C LEU A 166 -4.69 11.93 19.35
N ARG A 167 -5.22 12.43 18.23
CA ARG A 167 -5.68 13.81 18.11
C ARG A 167 -7.09 14.02 18.64
N GLU A 168 -7.95 13.00 18.60
CA GLU A 168 -9.33 13.08 19.09
C GLU A 168 -9.38 13.10 20.63
N THR A 169 -8.29 12.72 21.31
CA THR A 169 -8.19 12.80 22.77
C THR A 169 -7.84 14.23 23.18
N PRO A 170 -8.74 14.99 23.84
CA PRO A 170 -8.44 16.35 24.29
C PRO A 170 -7.21 16.31 25.21
N GLN A 171 -6.18 17.08 24.87
CA GLN A 171 -5.10 17.30 25.82
C GLN A 171 -5.72 18.07 27.00
N THR A 172 -5.88 17.40 28.12
CA THR A 172 -6.23 18.05 29.38
C THR A 172 -5.23 19.19 29.58
N PRO A 173 -5.69 20.45 29.75
CA PRO A 173 -4.78 21.56 29.99
C PRO A 173 -3.88 21.20 31.16
N ARG A 174 -2.56 21.19 30.94
CA ARG A 174 -1.62 21.07 32.03
C ARG A 174 -1.93 22.23 33.00
N SER A 175 -2.52 21.90 34.15
CA SER A 175 -2.66 22.85 35.25
C SER A 175 -1.26 23.43 35.51
N LEU A 176 -1.08 24.69 35.17
CA LEU A 176 0.09 25.46 35.58
C LEU A 176 0.15 25.35 37.11
N PRO A 177 1.33 24.97 37.66
CA PRO A 177 1.48 25.06 39.11
C PRO A 177 1.24 26.53 39.50
N LEU A 178 0.23 26.74 40.34
CA LEU A 178 0.01 28.01 40.99
C LEU A 178 1.33 28.39 41.67
N SER A 179 1.99 29.42 41.16
CA SER A 179 3.11 30.01 41.89
C SER A 179 2.56 30.50 43.20
N GLY A 180 2.94 29.80 44.28
CA GLY A 180 2.63 30.23 45.62
C GLY A 180 3.10 31.66 45.79
N SER A 181 2.13 32.50 46.16
CA SER A 181 2.38 33.80 46.76
C SER A 181 3.06 33.54 48.08
N GLU A 182 4.37 33.65 48.14
CA GLU A 182 5.04 33.93 49.39
C GLU A 182 5.04 35.46 49.57
N ASN A 183 4.06 35.91 50.31
CA ASN A 183 4.13 37.15 51.06
C ASN A 183 4.47 36.78 52.49
N GLU A 184 5.49 37.39 52.97
CA GLU A 184 5.94 37.80 54.29
C GLU A 184 7.31 37.32 54.69
#